data_62f455048ec6a3186bf94427b4112de8
#
_entry.id   62f455048ec6a3186bf94427b4112de8
#
_cell.length_a   1.000
_cell.length_b   1.000
_cell.length_c   1.000
_cell.angle_alpha   90.00
_cell.angle_beta   90.00
_cell.angle_gamma   90.00
#
_symmetry.space_group_name_H-M   'P 1'
#
loop_
_entity.id
_entity.type
_entity.pdbx_description
1 polymer ?
#
loop_
_entity_poly.entity_id
_entity_poly.type
_entity_poly.pdbx_seq_one_letter_code
_entity_poly.pdbx_strand_id
1 'polypeptide(L)'
;MLFRSKIATLQDRIRRAEQQKAKQQSEARSSQMQAAISVGASILGAFLGRKTISASNIGRATTAIKSAGRIMKESQDVGHAEENVAALQQQLADLEAQFKAESDALSAATDPLSEKLEAVSIKPTKANIAVKLVALAWTPHWRDAKGALTVAWT
;
A
#
# COMPACT_ATOMS: atom_id res chain seq x y z
N MET A 1 -1.26 -1.40 -15.87
CA MET A 1 -1.00 0.00 -15.43
C MET A 1 -2.06 0.58 -14.48
N LEU A 2 -3.30 0.10 -14.50
CA LEU A 2 -4.43 0.64 -13.71
C LEU A 2 -4.25 0.54 -12.18
N PHE A 3 -3.73 -0.56 -11.65
CA PHE A 3 -3.55 -0.73 -10.19
C PHE A 3 -2.50 0.24 -9.63
N ARG A 4 -1.36 0.39 -10.29
CA ARG A 4 -0.29 1.28 -9.82
C ARG A 4 -0.76 2.73 -9.66
N SER A 5 -1.56 3.23 -10.61
CA SER A 5 -2.11 4.59 -10.52
C SER A 5 -3.15 4.72 -9.41
N LYS A 6 -4.01 3.70 -9.20
CA LYS A 6 -4.99 3.70 -8.11
C LYS A 6 -4.32 3.64 -6.74
N ILE A 7 -3.30 2.80 -6.57
CA ILE A 7 -2.51 2.71 -5.34
C ILE A 7 -1.85 4.05 -5.03
N ALA A 8 -1.17 4.67 -6.00
CA ALA A 8 -0.53 5.97 -5.82
C ALA A 8 -1.55 7.06 -5.42
N THR A 9 -2.73 7.06 -6.03
CA THR A 9 -3.80 8.00 -5.70
C THR A 9 -4.33 7.80 -4.27
N LEU A 10 -4.49 6.55 -3.83
CA LEU A 10 -4.92 6.24 -2.46
C LEU A 10 -3.85 6.63 -1.45
N GLN A 11 -2.59 6.35 -1.72
CA GLN A 11 -1.47 6.76 -0.86
C GLN A 11 -1.41 8.29 -0.70
N ASP A 12 -1.64 9.04 -1.78
CA ASP A 12 -1.72 10.50 -1.72
C ASP A 12 -2.90 11.00 -0.87
N ARG A 13 -4.06 10.32 -0.98
CA ARG A 13 -5.24 10.63 -0.16
C ARG A 13 -4.99 10.34 1.32
N ILE A 14 -4.37 9.21 1.64
CA ILE A 14 -3.98 8.84 3.01
C ILE A 14 -3.06 9.90 3.57
N ARG A 15 -2.00 10.28 2.86
CA ARG A 15 -1.07 11.32 3.30
C ARG A 15 -1.76 12.65 3.61
N ARG A 16 -2.71 13.08 2.76
CA ARG A 16 -3.49 14.31 3.00
C ARG A 16 -4.41 14.18 4.21
N ALA A 17 -5.06 13.02 4.38
CA ALA A 17 -5.92 12.76 5.52
C ALA A 17 -5.12 12.73 6.83
N GLU A 18 -3.92 12.14 6.84
CA GLU A 18 -3.00 12.14 7.98
C GLU A 18 -2.53 13.55 8.34
N GLN A 19 -2.21 14.38 7.35
CA GLN A 19 -1.87 15.79 7.58
C GLN A 19 -3.04 16.56 8.18
N GLN A 20 -4.25 16.32 7.68
CA GLN A 20 -5.46 16.94 8.24
C GLN A 20 -5.74 16.48 9.67
N LYS A 21 -5.60 15.17 9.95
CA LYS A 21 -5.69 14.62 11.29
C LYS A 21 -4.69 15.28 12.24
N ALA A 22 -3.41 15.37 11.85
CA ALA A 22 -2.37 16.00 12.65
C ALA A 22 -2.67 17.47 12.94
N LYS A 23 -3.19 18.21 11.95
CA LYS A 23 -3.63 19.60 12.12
C LYS A 23 -4.77 19.70 13.14
N GLN A 24 -5.82 18.90 12.99
CA GLN A 24 -6.95 18.88 13.90
C GLN A 24 -6.54 18.50 15.34
N GLN A 25 -5.64 17.51 15.48
CA GLN A 25 -5.10 17.15 16.78
C GLN A 25 -4.32 18.30 17.44
N SER A 26 -3.54 19.06 16.66
CA SER A 26 -2.79 20.20 17.18
C SER A 26 -3.73 21.34 17.60
N GLU A 27 -4.78 21.59 16.83
CA GLU A 27 -5.81 22.58 17.15
C GLU A 27 -6.59 22.20 18.41
N ALA A 28 -7.02 20.93 18.53
CA ALA A 28 -7.70 20.41 19.71
C ALA A 28 -6.82 20.52 20.98
N ARG A 29 -5.54 20.18 20.89
CA ARG A 29 -4.59 20.35 22.00
C ARG A 29 -4.41 21.81 22.40
N SER A 30 -4.31 22.72 21.43
CA SER A 30 -4.20 24.14 21.66
C SER A 30 -5.44 24.69 22.38
N SER A 31 -6.64 24.31 21.94
CA SER A 31 -7.90 24.69 22.55
C SER A 31 -8.05 24.13 23.97
N GLN A 32 -7.64 22.90 24.22
CA GLN A 32 -7.62 22.30 25.56
C GLN A 32 -6.67 23.03 26.48
N MET A 33 -5.47 23.39 26.01
CA MET A 33 -4.49 24.15 26.81
C MET A 33 -5.00 25.55 27.12
N GLN A 34 -5.61 26.26 26.17
CA GLN A 34 -6.22 27.55 26.39
C GLN A 34 -7.36 27.50 27.41
N ALA A 35 -8.20 26.47 27.35
CA ALA A 35 -9.28 26.24 28.31
C ALA A 35 -8.73 25.96 29.72
N ALA A 36 -7.70 25.12 29.84
CA ALA A 36 -7.05 24.83 31.11
C ALA A 36 -6.46 26.08 31.74
N ILE A 37 -5.81 26.95 30.98
CA ILE A 37 -5.26 28.23 31.45
C ILE A 37 -6.39 29.17 31.89
N SER A 38 -7.48 29.25 31.11
CA SER A 38 -8.60 30.14 31.44
C SER A 38 -9.36 29.70 32.70
N VAL A 39 -9.54 28.40 32.90
CA VAL A 39 -10.15 27.81 34.10
C VAL A 39 -9.22 27.98 35.31
N GLY A 40 -7.91 27.71 35.14
CA GLY A 40 -6.91 27.91 36.20
C GLY A 40 -6.83 29.37 36.68
N ALA A 41 -6.82 30.32 35.75
CA ALA A 41 -6.84 31.76 36.07
C ALA A 41 -8.14 32.18 36.76
N SER A 42 -9.27 31.56 36.40
CA SER A 42 -10.56 31.85 37.04
C SER A 42 -10.62 31.33 38.48
N ILE A 43 -10.04 30.16 38.77
CA ILE A 43 -9.96 29.57 40.10
C ILE A 43 -9.02 30.41 41.00
N LEU A 44 -7.85 30.77 40.47
CA LEU A 44 -6.92 31.64 41.21
C LEU A 44 -7.50 33.01 41.51
N GLY A 45 -8.24 33.60 40.55
CA GLY A 45 -8.93 34.89 40.75
C GLY A 45 -10.07 34.80 41.77
N ALA A 46 -10.76 33.66 41.86
CA ALA A 46 -11.79 33.44 42.89
C ALA A 46 -11.20 33.20 44.29
N PHE A 47 -10.01 32.62 44.37
CA PHE A 47 -9.34 32.31 45.63
C PHE A 47 -8.63 33.54 46.24
N LEU A 48 -8.09 34.41 45.38
CA LEU A 48 -7.37 35.63 45.78
C LEU A 48 -8.30 36.84 45.95
N GLY A 49 -9.49 36.82 45.38
CA GLY A 49 -10.46 37.92 45.39
C GLY A 49 -11.58 37.67 46.38
N ARG A 50 -11.33 37.96 47.68
CA ARG A 50 -12.40 38.18 48.65
C ARG A 50 -13.16 39.45 48.24
N LYS A 51 -14.18 39.35 47.38
CA LYS A 51 -15.38 40.20 47.38
C LYS A 51 -16.21 40.07 46.11
N THR A 52 -17.49 39.91 46.35
CA THR A 52 -18.63 40.24 45.48
C THR A 52 -18.81 39.45 44.19
N ILE A 53 -19.87 38.66 44.17
CA ILE A 53 -20.52 38.14 42.96
C ILE A 53 -20.98 39.32 42.13
N SER A 54 -20.20 39.74 41.15
CA SER A 54 -20.50 40.81 40.22
C SER A 54 -20.95 40.18 38.87
N ALA A 55 -21.74 40.92 38.10
CA ALA A 55 -22.24 40.53 36.76
C ALA A 55 -21.13 40.07 35.78
N SER A 56 -19.86 40.39 36.03
CA SER A 56 -18.73 39.90 35.25
C SER A 56 -18.48 38.39 35.38
N ASN A 57 -18.97 37.74 36.46
CA ASN A 57 -18.82 36.31 36.65
C ASN A 57 -19.77 35.50 35.76
N ILE A 58 -20.93 36.08 35.38
CA ILE A 58 -21.86 35.43 34.41
C ILE A 58 -21.25 35.38 33.01
N GLY A 59 -20.52 36.43 32.61
CA GLY A 59 -19.79 36.45 31.33
C GLY A 59 -18.66 35.40 31.27
N ARG A 60 -17.97 35.15 32.37
CA ARG A 60 -16.93 34.11 32.46
C ARG A 60 -17.49 32.69 32.42
N ALA A 61 -18.64 32.45 33.08
CA ALA A 61 -19.33 31.16 32.99
C ALA A 61 -19.79 30.83 31.55
N THR A 62 -20.31 31.84 30.84
CA THR A 62 -20.71 31.67 29.41
C THR A 62 -19.53 31.40 28.51
N THR A 63 -18.37 31.99 28.78
CA THR A 63 -17.13 31.73 28.04
C THR A 63 -16.61 30.32 28.31
N ALA A 64 -16.69 29.82 29.54
CA ALA A 64 -16.30 28.45 29.89
C ALA A 64 -17.20 27.40 29.21
N ILE A 65 -18.52 27.64 29.16
CA ILE A 65 -19.47 26.75 28.44
C ILE A 65 -19.19 26.76 26.93
N LYS A 66 -18.93 27.92 26.34
CA LYS A 66 -18.55 28.01 24.92
C LYS A 66 -17.24 27.29 24.62
N SER A 67 -16.25 27.40 25.50
CA SER A 67 -14.97 26.71 25.39
C SER A 67 -15.12 25.18 25.47
N ALA A 68 -15.96 24.70 26.41
CA ALA A 68 -16.27 23.27 26.53
C ALA A 68 -16.97 22.72 25.29
N GLY A 69 -17.94 23.43 24.73
CA GLY A 69 -18.62 23.05 23.47
C GLY A 69 -17.66 22.99 22.28
N ARG A 70 -16.71 23.93 22.23
CA ARG A 70 -15.67 23.95 21.18
C ARG A 70 -14.73 22.76 21.29
N ILE A 71 -14.25 22.45 22.51
CA ILE A 71 -13.39 21.28 22.77
C ILE A 71 -14.09 19.98 22.36
N MET A 72 -15.38 19.85 22.68
CA MET A 72 -16.16 18.67 22.35
C MET A 72 -16.29 18.51 20.83
N LYS A 73 -16.54 19.58 20.09
CA LYS A 73 -16.60 19.60 18.64
C LYS A 73 -15.24 19.23 18.02
N GLU A 74 -14.17 19.85 18.47
CA GLU A 74 -12.81 19.59 18.00
C GLU A 74 -12.39 18.14 18.28
N SER A 75 -12.83 17.55 19.39
CA SER A 75 -12.61 16.12 19.70
C SER A 75 -13.37 15.20 18.74
N GLN A 76 -14.60 15.56 18.35
CA GLN A 76 -15.36 14.82 17.33
C GLN A 76 -14.71 14.94 15.95
N ASP A 77 -14.23 16.12 15.57
CA ASP A 77 -13.55 16.34 14.29
C ASP A 77 -12.27 15.50 14.18
N VAL A 78 -11.52 15.34 15.27
CA VAL A 78 -10.37 14.42 15.33
C VAL A 78 -10.80 12.97 15.16
N GLY A 79 -11.88 12.53 15.82
CA GLY A 79 -12.44 11.19 15.66
C GLY A 79 -12.81 10.88 14.20
N HIS A 80 -13.52 11.81 13.55
CA HIS A 80 -13.87 11.64 12.13
C HIS A 80 -12.65 11.63 11.20
N ALA A 81 -11.61 12.39 11.52
CA ALA A 81 -10.38 12.35 10.75
C ALA A 81 -9.64 11.00 10.91
N GLU A 82 -9.67 10.40 12.10
CA GLU A 82 -9.11 9.08 12.36
C GLU A 82 -9.86 7.98 11.60
N GLU A 83 -11.19 8.01 11.65
CA GLU A 83 -12.03 7.08 10.90
C GLU A 83 -11.79 7.18 9.39
N ASN A 84 -11.63 8.39 8.87
CA ASN A 84 -11.34 8.60 7.45
C ASN A 84 -9.99 8.03 7.04
N VAL A 85 -8.94 8.22 7.85
CA VAL A 85 -7.62 7.61 7.61
C VAL A 85 -7.72 6.08 7.64
N ALA A 86 -8.41 5.52 8.63
CA ALA A 86 -8.59 4.07 8.75
C ALA A 86 -9.35 3.48 7.54
N ALA A 87 -10.42 4.15 7.10
CA ALA A 87 -11.18 3.73 5.92
C ALA A 87 -10.34 3.75 4.64
N LEU A 88 -9.49 4.77 4.44
CA LEU A 88 -8.61 4.85 3.29
C LEU A 88 -7.50 3.79 3.35
N GLN A 89 -6.96 3.49 4.52
CA GLN A 89 -5.98 2.42 4.72
C GLN A 89 -6.60 1.05 4.41
N GLN A 90 -7.85 0.82 4.83
CA GLN A 90 -8.57 -0.41 4.49
C GLN A 90 -8.76 -0.54 2.98
N GLN A 91 -9.18 0.53 2.30
CA GLN A 91 -9.31 0.53 0.83
C GLN A 91 -7.98 0.22 0.13
N LEU A 92 -6.86 0.71 0.65
CA LEU A 92 -5.54 0.39 0.11
C LEU A 92 -5.23 -1.09 0.28
N ALA A 93 -5.44 -1.66 1.47
CA ALA A 93 -5.21 -3.07 1.74
C ALA A 93 -6.08 -3.98 0.84
N ASP A 94 -7.35 -3.63 0.65
CA ASP A 94 -8.26 -4.37 -0.23
C ASP A 94 -7.79 -4.32 -1.69
N LEU A 95 -7.31 -3.16 -2.15
CA LEU A 95 -6.79 -3.01 -3.51
C LEU A 95 -5.47 -3.79 -3.72
N GLU A 96 -4.60 -3.82 -2.72
CA GLU A 96 -3.36 -4.61 -2.76
C GLU A 96 -3.66 -6.11 -2.77
N ALA A 97 -4.65 -6.56 -1.99
CA ALA A 97 -5.11 -7.96 -1.99
C ALA A 97 -5.69 -8.36 -3.36
N GLN A 98 -6.50 -7.50 -3.98
CA GLN A 98 -7.02 -7.72 -5.33
C GLN A 98 -5.89 -7.78 -6.36
N PHE A 99 -4.94 -6.86 -6.31
CA PHE A 99 -3.79 -6.87 -7.21
C PHE A 99 -2.97 -8.16 -7.09
N LYS A 100 -2.73 -8.60 -5.84
CA LYS A 100 -2.02 -9.86 -5.59
C LYS A 100 -2.79 -11.05 -6.17
N ALA A 101 -4.09 -11.15 -5.91
CA ALA A 101 -4.93 -12.24 -6.42
C ALA A 101 -4.94 -12.29 -7.96
N GLU A 102 -5.06 -11.14 -8.64
CA GLU A 102 -5.01 -11.08 -10.10
C GLU A 102 -3.61 -11.42 -10.64
N SER A 103 -2.54 -10.97 -9.97
CA SER A 103 -1.17 -11.31 -10.34
C SER A 103 -0.88 -12.80 -10.20
N ASP A 104 -1.32 -13.41 -9.10
CA ASP A 104 -1.16 -14.84 -8.83
C ASP A 104 -1.96 -15.68 -9.86
N ALA A 105 -3.20 -15.26 -10.16
CA ALA A 105 -4.04 -15.90 -11.18
C ALA A 105 -3.40 -15.81 -12.58
N LEU A 106 -2.84 -14.64 -12.93
CA LEU A 106 -2.13 -14.47 -14.21
C LEU A 106 -0.87 -15.34 -14.27
N SER A 107 -0.10 -15.39 -13.19
CA SER A 107 1.09 -16.23 -13.10
C SER A 107 0.76 -17.72 -13.25
N ALA A 108 -0.34 -18.16 -12.63
CA ALA A 108 -0.82 -19.54 -12.78
C ALA A 108 -1.32 -19.84 -14.20
N ALA A 109 -1.97 -18.87 -14.87
CA ALA A 109 -2.46 -19.03 -16.25
C ALA A 109 -1.35 -19.01 -17.31
N THR A 110 -0.20 -18.37 -16.99
CA THR A 110 0.94 -18.23 -17.93
C THR A 110 2.14 -19.07 -17.52
N ASP A 111 1.95 -20.11 -16.70
CA ASP A 111 3.03 -21.02 -16.32
C ASP A 111 3.52 -21.82 -17.54
N PRO A 112 4.75 -21.57 -18.04
CA PRO A 112 5.27 -22.21 -19.22
C PRO A 112 5.48 -23.74 -19.06
N LEU A 113 5.52 -24.25 -17.82
CA LEU A 113 5.66 -25.67 -17.55
C LEU A 113 4.34 -26.43 -17.66
N SER A 114 3.22 -25.74 -17.50
CA SER A 114 1.87 -26.30 -17.62
C SER A 114 1.24 -26.03 -19.00
N GLU A 115 1.87 -25.22 -19.84
CA GLU A 115 1.34 -24.86 -21.15
C GLU A 115 1.38 -26.03 -22.10
N LYS A 116 0.23 -26.33 -22.70
CA LYS A 116 0.12 -27.42 -23.71
C LYS A 116 0.68 -26.93 -25.04
N LEU A 117 1.90 -27.34 -25.35
CA LEU A 117 2.54 -27.03 -26.62
C LEU A 117 1.92 -27.85 -27.78
N GLU A 118 1.64 -27.18 -28.89
CA GLU A 118 1.22 -27.80 -30.13
C GLU A 118 2.43 -28.06 -31.03
N ALA A 119 2.60 -29.32 -31.48
CA ALA A 119 3.66 -29.68 -32.40
C ALA A 119 3.29 -29.27 -33.81
N VAL A 120 3.96 -28.29 -34.38
CA VAL A 120 3.77 -27.86 -35.77
C VAL A 120 4.85 -28.48 -36.64
N SER A 121 4.43 -29.32 -37.60
CA SER A 121 5.33 -29.94 -38.58
C SER A 121 5.56 -28.99 -39.75
N ILE A 122 6.79 -28.51 -39.91
CA ILE A 122 7.18 -27.63 -41.00
C ILE A 122 7.95 -28.48 -42.03
N LYS A 123 7.37 -28.68 -43.25
CA LYS A 123 8.05 -29.37 -44.34
C LYS A 123 8.89 -28.37 -45.13
N PRO A 124 10.23 -28.53 -45.20
CA PRO A 124 11.06 -27.68 -46.02
C PRO A 124 10.77 -27.89 -47.49
N THR A 125 10.77 -26.85 -48.29
CA THR A 125 10.73 -26.90 -49.76
C THR A 125 12.14 -27.12 -50.31
N LYS A 126 12.25 -27.67 -51.53
CA LYS A 126 13.56 -27.89 -52.16
C LYS A 126 14.41 -26.61 -52.26
N ALA A 127 13.79 -25.46 -52.40
CA ALA A 127 14.48 -24.18 -52.48
C ALA A 127 15.15 -23.78 -51.14
N ASN A 128 14.67 -24.33 -50.01
CA ASN A 128 15.19 -24.03 -48.69
C ASN A 128 16.22 -25.06 -48.19
N ILE A 129 16.58 -26.03 -49.06
CA ILE A 129 17.57 -27.06 -48.74
C ILE A 129 18.82 -26.79 -49.58
N ALA A 130 19.93 -26.44 -48.93
CA ALA A 130 21.22 -26.30 -49.59
C ALA A 130 22.18 -27.37 -49.05
N VAL A 131 22.64 -28.23 -49.94
CA VAL A 131 23.67 -29.23 -49.62
C VAL A 131 25.03 -28.56 -49.73
N LYS A 132 25.69 -28.31 -48.59
CA LYS A 132 26.98 -27.64 -48.55
C LYS A 132 28.17 -28.61 -48.60
N LEU A 133 27.99 -29.84 -48.19
CA LEU A 133 29.03 -30.84 -48.17
C LEU A 133 28.42 -32.23 -48.36
N VAL A 134 28.99 -33.02 -49.21
CA VAL A 134 28.77 -34.47 -49.32
C VAL A 134 30.12 -35.13 -49.13
N ALA A 135 30.27 -35.87 -48.04
CA ALA A 135 31.50 -36.55 -47.73
C ALA A 135 31.22 -37.92 -47.14
N LEU A 136 32.15 -38.86 -47.41
CA LEU A 136 32.16 -40.17 -46.74
C LEU A 136 32.93 -40.00 -45.43
N ALA A 137 32.25 -40.21 -44.32
CA ALA A 137 32.90 -40.15 -43.00
C ALA A 137 33.28 -41.57 -42.55
N TRP A 138 34.54 -41.72 -42.24
CA TRP A 138 35.07 -42.95 -41.66
C TRP A 138 35.24 -42.74 -40.16
N THR A 139 34.61 -43.62 -39.38
CA THR A 139 34.79 -43.60 -37.91
C THR A 139 35.48 -44.88 -37.49
N PRO A 140 36.69 -44.82 -36.90
CA PRO A 140 37.38 -46.00 -36.41
C PRO A 140 36.65 -46.57 -35.19
N HIS A 141 36.49 -47.89 -35.20
CA HIS A 141 35.92 -48.64 -34.10
C HIS A 141 36.84 -49.78 -33.72
N TRP A 142 36.95 -50.03 -32.44
CA TRP A 142 37.51 -51.27 -31.93
C TRP A 142 36.49 -52.39 -32.05
N ARG A 143 36.92 -53.55 -32.49
CA ARG A 143 36.08 -54.74 -32.52
C ARG A 143 36.64 -55.75 -31.54
N ASP A 144 35.87 -56.14 -30.56
CA ASP A 144 36.23 -57.17 -29.61
C ASP A 144 36.19 -58.58 -30.19
N ALA A 145 36.67 -59.56 -29.45
CA ALA A 145 36.65 -60.98 -29.89
C ALA A 145 35.25 -61.53 -30.05
N LYS A 146 34.21 -60.88 -29.51
CA LYS A 146 32.80 -61.27 -29.64
C LYS A 146 32.09 -60.51 -30.74
N GLY A 147 32.79 -59.65 -31.49
CA GLY A 147 32.27 -58.86 -32.59
C GLY A 147 31.58 -57.56 -32.23
N ALA A 148 31.58 -57.14 -30.95
CA ALA A 148 31.02 -55.84 -30.53
C ALA A 148 31.93 -54.70 -30.97
N LEU A 149 31.31 -53.60 -31.46
CA LEU A 149 32.00 -52.41 -31.93
C LEU A 149 31.93 -51.31 -30.87
N THR A 150 33.08 -50.78 -30.50
CA THR A 150 33.17 -49.60 -29.59
C THR A 150 33.90 -48.50 -30.33
N VAL A 151 33.48 -47.24 -30.11
CA VAL A 151 34.11 -46.06 -30.71
C VAL A 151 35.58 -46.01 -30.28
N ALA A 152 36.53 -45.81 -31.23
CA ALA A 152 37.98 -45.86 -30.96
C ALA A 152 38.52 -44.53 -30.36
N TRP A 153 37.72 -43.49 -30.27
CA TRP A 153 38.08 -42.25 -29.60
C TRP A 153 36.93 -41.86 -28.64
N THR A 154 37.27 -41.21 -27.53
CA THR A 154 36.40 -40.49 -26.61
C THR A 154 36.66 -39.00 -26.74
#